data_8140a835bade1ad6d889b34e73188c0a
#
_entry.id   8140a835bade1ad6d889b34e73188c0a
#
_cell.length_a   1.000
_cell.length_b   1.000
_cell.length_c   1.000
_cell.angle_alpha   90.00
_cell.angle_beta   90.00
_cell.angle_gamma   90.00
#
_symmetry.space_group_name_H-M   'P 1'
#
loop_
_entity.id
_entity.type
_entity.pdbx_description
1 polymer ?
#
loop_
_entity_poly.entity_id
_entity_poly.type
_entity_poly.pdbx_seq_one_letter_code
_entity_poly.pdbx_strand_id
1 'polypeptide(L)'
;MAQHRKQPKTGTVVKTGIMMGRAGTVVPQDDVEMWASLGCTDKEIADYYGVNEDTFRYNCDLALIKGRHQLRIGLRRAQLRVAMDGNPTMLIWLGKNMLKQSEQGQATGEAGVLPFSDDIDDVILDDVEDAIDEDVNDE
;
A
#
# COMPACT_ATOMS: atom_id res chain seq x y z
N MET A 1 20.32 37.39 29.40
CA MET A 1 21.51 36.61 29.00
C MET A 1 21.15 35.75 27.82
N ALA A 2 21.70 36.03 26.66
CA ALA A 2 21.46 35.25 25.46
C ALA A 2 22.17 33.88 25.58
N GLN A 3 21.41 32.80 25.64
CA GLN A 3 21.97 31.46 25.61
C GLN A 3 22.61 31.23 24.23
N HIS A 4 23.89 31.04 24.24
CA HIS A 4 24.70 30.72 23.07
C HIS A 4 24.26 29.34 22.52
N ARG A 5 23.40 29.34 21.52
CA ARG A 5 22.98 28.14 20.82
C ARG A 5 24.21 27.57 20.12
N LYS A 6 24.76 26.48 20.64
CA LYS A 6 25.89 25.80 19.98
C LYS A 6 25.48 25.45 18.55
N GLN A 7 26.15 26.04 17.59
CA GLN A 7 25.98 25.68 16.18
C GLN A 7 26.38 24.23 15.97
N PRO A 8 25.59 23.43 15.21
CA PRO A 8 25.98 22.07 14.90
C PRO A 8 27.27 22.06 14.10
N LYS A 9 28.15 21.11 14.40
CA LYS A 9 29.40 20.93 13.66
C LYS A 9 29.09 20.63 12.19
N THR A 10 29.89 21.17 11.29
CA THR A 10 29.78 20.96 9.84
C THR A 10 29.64 19.46 9.53
N GLY A 11 28.57 19.05 8.88
CA GLY A 11 28.27 17.64 8.56
C GLY A 11 27.26 16.95 9.46
N THR A 12 26.73 17.60 10.50
CA THR A 12 25.64 17.03 11.32
C THR A 12 24.31 17.24 10.63
N VAL A 13 23.63 16.17 10.26
CA VAL A 13 22.26 16.22 9.75
C VAL A 13 21.34 16.62 10.90
N VAL A 14 20.75 17.81 10.83
CA VAL A 14 19.76 18.27 11.80
C VAL A 14 18.41 17.71 11.36
N LYS A 15 17.88 16.74 12.11
CA LYS A 15 16.53 16.24 11.88
C LYS A 15 15.51 17.29 12.34
N THR A 16 14.68 17.75 11.42
CA THR A 16 13.55 18.65 11.72
C THR A 16 12.38 17.79 12.21
N GLY A 17 11.76 18.18 13.31
CA GLY A 17 10.64 17.44 13.90
C GLY A 17 9.71 18.33 14.70
N ILE A 18 8.62 17.74 15.19
CA ILE A 18 7.67 18.42 16.08
C ILE A 18 8.18 18.31 17.51
N MET A 19 8.20 19.45 18.21
CA MET A 19 8.55 19.48 19.63
C MET A 19 7.35 19.08 20.48
N MET A 20 7.50 18.11 21.35
CA MET A 20 6.43 17.55 22.18
C MET A 20 6.82 17.40 23.64
N GLY A 21 5.78 17.40 24.50
CA GLY A 21 5.92 17.20 25.94
C GLY A 21 6.59 18.36 26.67
N ARG A 22 6.65 18.26 28.02
CA ARG A 22 7.27 19.31 28.85
C ARG A 22 8.78 19.41 28.66
N ALA A 23 9.41 18.31 28.30
CA ALA A 23 10.86 18.25 28.06
C ALA A 23 11.27 18.84 26.70
N GLY A 24 10.31 19.18 25.84
CA GLY A 24 10.59 19.69 24.50
C GLY A 24 11.31 18.66 23.60
N THR A 25 10.90 17.41 23.67
CA THR A 25 11.46 16.35 22.84
C THR A 25 11.12 16.58 21.37
N VAL A 26 12.13 16.59 20.51
CA VAL A 26 11.94 16.75 19.06
C VAL A 26 11.73 15.37 18.44
N VAL A 27 10.56 15.16 17.84
CA VAL A 27 10.18 13.92 17.18
C VAL A 27 10.14 14.16 15.67
N PRO A 28 11.10 13.58 14.91
CA PRO A 28 11.14 13.70 13.46
C PRO A 28 9.99 12.92 12.82
N GLN A 29 9.23 13.57 11.95
CA GLN A 29 8.07 12.95 11.29
C GLN A 29 8.48 11.80 10.34
N ASP A 30 9.62 11.94 9.68
CA ASP A 30 10.16 10.90 8.80
C ASP A 30 10.52 9.63 9.56
N ASP A 31 11.07 9.78 10.78
CA ASP A 31 11.37 8.64 11.64
C ASP A 31 10.09 7.94 12.11
N VAL A 32 9.04 8.71 12.45
CA VAL A 32 7.73 8.17 12.83
C VAL A 32 7.10 7.39 11.66
N GLU A 33 7.13 7.94 10.46
CA GLU A 33 6.65 7.29 9.25
C GLU A 33 7.40 5.97 9.01
N MET A 34 8.72 5.97 9.17
CA MET A 34 9.56 4.78 9.05
C MET A 34 9.19 3.72 10.10
N TRP A 35 9.09 4.06 11.38
CA TRP A 35 8.71 3.11 12.42
C TRP A 35 7.31 2.54 12.22
N ALA A 36 6.36 3.37 11.82
CA ALA A 36 5.00 2.93 11.49
C ALA A 36 4.99 2.00 10.26
N SER A 37 5.86 2.22 9.30
CA SER A 37 6.01 1.34 8.13
C SER A 37 6.61 -0.03 8.45
N LEU A 38 7.33 -0.14 9.57
CA LEU A 38 7.83 -1.41 10.10
C LEU A 38 6.79 -2.13 10.97
N GLY A 39 5.65 -1.51 11.25
CA GLY A 39 4.57 -2.09 12.03
C GLY A 39 4.63 -1.80 13.52
N CYS A 40 5.49 -0.88 13.95
CA CYS A 40 5.55 -0.47 15.35
C CYS A 40 4.22 0.18 15.77
N THR A 41 3.81 -0.08 17.01
CA THR A 41 2.62 0.52 17.61
C THR A 41 2.88 1.98 18.03
N ASP A 42 1.82 2.76 18.17
CA ASP A 42 1.93 4.15 18.62
C ASP A 42 2.61 4.26 19.98
N LYS A 43 2.29 3.30 20.86
CA LYS A 43 2.87 3.22 22.20
C LYS A 43 4.37 2.96 22.16
N GLU A 44 4.81 1.98 21.37
CA GLU A 44 6.24 1.67 21.23
C GLU A 44 7.05 2.87 20.73
N ILE A 45 6.50 3.60 19.75
CA ILE A 45 7.16 4.78 19.20
C ILE A 45 7.16 5.93 20.24
N ALA A 46 6.04 6.15 20.92
CA ALA A 46 5.94 7.18 21.95
C ALA A 46 6.91 6.89 23.13
N ASP A 47 6.99 5.64 23.57
CA ASP A 47 7.91 5.19 24.63
C ASP A 47 9.37 5.37 24.19
N TYR A 48 9.70 5.09 22.93
CA TYR A 48 11.05 5.32 22.40
C TYR A 48 11.49 6.80 22.50
N TYR A 49 10.58 7.73 22.25
CA TYR A 49 10.86 9.16 22.38
C TYR A 49 10.62 9.70 23.79
N GLY A 50 10.12 8.90 24.71
CA GLY A 50 9.77 9.34 26.07
C GLY A 50 8.64 10.35 26.12
N VAL A 51 7.68 10.24 25.20
CA VAL A 51 6.52 11.14 25.06
C VAL A 51 5.25 10.40 25.45
N ASN A 52 4.27 11.11 26.01
CA ASN A 52 2.96 10.53 26.26
C ASN A 52 2.28 10.10 24.96
N GLU A 53 1.68 8.90 24.93
CA GLU A 53 1.07 8.30 23.76
C GLU A 53 -0.01 9.18 23.12
N ASP A 54 -0.90 9.79 23.91
CA ASP A 54 -1.97 10.62 23.39
C ASP A 54 -1.43 11.88 22.71
N THR A 55 -0.43 12.51 23.35
CA THR A 55 0.25 13.70 22.79
C THR A 55 0.98 13.33 21.50
N PHE A 56 1.64 12.17 21.48
CA PHE A 56 2.35 11.66 20.32
C PHE A 56 1.37 11.40 19.16
N ARG A 57 0.29 10.65 19.43
CA ARG A 57 -0.74 10.33 18.43
C ARG A 57 -1.35 11.59 17.81
N TYR A 58 -1.71 12.57 18.63
CA TYR A 58 -2.30 13.81 18.16
C TYR A 58 -1.37 14.59 17.21
N ASN A 59 -0.08 14.66 17.52
CA ASN A 59 0.88 15.45 16.73
C ASN A 59 1.46 14.69 15.52
N CYS A 60 1.47 13.36 15.53
CA CYS A 60 2.09 12.52 14.51
C CYS A 60 1.08 11.74 13.67
N ASP A 61 -0.21 12.04 13.76
CA ASP A 61 -1.27 11.27 13.10
C ASP A 61 -1.02 11.03 11.61
N LEU A 62 -0.66 12.07 10.86
CA LEU A 62 -0.39 11.95 9.42
C LEU A 62 0.81 11.04 9.12
N ALA A 63 1.89 11.12 9.89
CA ALA A 63 3.07 10.29 9.70
C ALA A 63 2.76 8.81 10.02
N LEU A 64 1.98 8.57 11.08
CA LEU A 64 1.51 7.24 11.44
C LEU A 64 0.64 6.63 10.35
N ILE A 65 -0.34 7.38 9.83
CA ILE A 65 -1.21 6.93 8.74
C ILE A 65 -0.39 6.59 7.50
N LYS A 66 0.52 7.45 7.08
CA LYS A 66 1.37 7.21 5.91
C LYS A 66 2.22 5.96 6.07
N GLY A 67 2.90 5.80 7.20
CA GLY A 67 3.73 4.63 7.48
C GLY A 67 2.91 3.34 7.44
N ARG A 68 1.72 3.31 8.03
CA ARG A 68 0.82 2.15 7.98
C ARG A 68 0.32 1.84 6.57
N HIS A 69 0.08 2.86 5.75
CA HIS A 69 -0.25 2.64 4.35
C HIS A 69 0.92 2.03 3.57
N GLN A 70 2.15 2.48 3.81
CA GLN A 70 3.36 1.91 3.21
C GLN A 70 3.53 0.44 3.60
N LEU A 71 3.31 0.08 4.87
CA LEU A 71 3.33 -1.30 5.34
C LEU A 71 2.32 -2.17 4.59
N ARG A 72 1.06 -1.72 4.48
CA ARG A 72 0.01 -2.46 3.77
C ARG A 72 0.33 -2.65 2.30
N ILE A 73 0.87 -1.62 1.65
CA ILE A 73 1.30 -1.71 0.25
C ILE A 73 2.46 -2.71 0.10
N GLY A 74 3.44 -2.67 1.01
CA GLY A 74 4.55 -3.60 1.04
C GLY A 74 4.10 -5.05 1.19
N LEU A 75 3.18 -5.32 2.12
CA LEU A 75 2.60 -6.65 2.32
C LEU A 75 1.85 -7.15 1.08
N ARG A 76 1.01 -6.30 0.47
CA ARG A 76 0.30 -6.66 -0.78
C ARG A 76 1.27 -7.01 -1.90
N ARG A 77 2.34 -6.22 -2.07
CA ARG A 77 3.37 -6.50 -3.08
C ARG A 77 4.08 -7.83 -2.83
N ALA A 78 4.41 -8.11 -1.56
CA ALA A 78 5.03 -9.37 -1.18
C ALA A 78 4.12 -10.57 -1.46
N GLN A 79 2.85 -10.47 -1.09
CA GLN A 79 1.84 -11.52 -1.35
C GLN A 79 1.65 -11.75 -2.85
N LEU A 80 1.50 -10.68 -3.64
CA LEU A 80 1.36 -10.79 -5.09
C LEU A 80 2.60 -11.39 -5.73
N ARG A 81 3.81 -11.01 -5.30
CA ARG A 81 5.06 -11.58 -5.82
C ARG A 81 5.10 -13.09 -5.59
N VAL A 82 4.85 -13.54 -4.34
CA VAL A 82 4.85 -14.96 -4.00
C VAL A 82 3.79 -15.73 -4.80
N ALA A 83 2.63 -15.14 -5.04
CA ALA A 83 1.60 -15.75 -5.88
C ALA A 83 2.04 -15.85 -7.34
N MET A 84 2.62 -14.79 -7.90
CA MET A 84 3.10 -14.76 -9.29
C MET A 84 4.27 -15.72 -9.54
N ASP A 85 5.06 -16.02 -8.49
CA ASP A 85 6.11 -17.05 -8.52
C ASP A 85 5.53 -18.47 -8.52
N GLY A 86 4.20 -18.63 -8.53
CA GLY A 86 3.50 -19.91 -8.68
C GLY A 86 3.18 -20.62 -7.36
N ASN A 87 3.17 -19.91 -6.22
CA ASN A 87 2.78 -20.52 -4.95
C ASN A 87 1.26 -20.79 -4.91
N PRO A 88 0.81 -22.07 -4.90
CA PRO A 88 -0.60 -22.40 -4.99
C PRO A 88 -1.40 -21.94 -3.78
N THR A 89 -0.83 -21.99 -2.59
CA THR A 89 -1.49 -21.56 -1.36
C THR A 89 -1.80 -20.07 -1.40
N MET A 90 -0.85 -19.26 -1.86
CA MET A 90 -1.04 -17.81 -1.95
C MET A 90 -2.00 -17.44 -3.09
N LEU A 91 -1.98 -18.17 -4.22
CA LEU A 91 -2.93 -17.99 -5.31
C LEU A 91 -4.37 -18.26 -4.86
N ILE A 92 -4.60 -19.37 -4.15
CA ILE A 92 -5.92 -19.70 -3.59
C ILE A 92 -6.36 -18.63 -2.59
N TRP A 93 -5.46 -18.22 -1.68
CA TRP A 93 -5.77 -17.22 -0.66
C TRP A 93 -6.13 -15.86 -1.29
N LEU A 94 -5.36 -15.39 -2.27
CA LEU A 94 -5.64 -14.16 -2.99
C LEU A 94 -6.91 -14.26 -3.83
N GLY A 95 -7.16 -15.40 -4.48
CA GLY A 95 -8.39 -15.68 -5.21
C GLY A 95 -9.63 -15.51 -4.32
N LYS A 96 -9.61 -16.09 -3.12
CA LYS A 96 -10.71 -15.96 -2.16
C LYS A 96 -10.89 -14.52 -1.65
N ASN A 97 -9.80 -13.85 -1.29
CA ASN A 97 -9.88 -12.54 -0.62
C ASN A 97 -10.02 -11.37 -1.59
N MET A 98 -9.38 -11.41 -2.75
CA MET A 98 -9.42 -10.31 -3.72
C MET A 98 -10.47 -10.51 -4.81
N LEU A 99 -10.62 -11.75 -5.31
CA LEU A 99 -11.54 -12.07 -6.41
C LEU A 99 -12.86 -12.68 -5.91
N LYS A 100 -13.02 -12.87 -4.59
CA LYS A 100 -14.22 -13.45 -3.95
C LYS A 100 -14.56 -14.84 -4.49
N GLN A 101 -13.58 -15.60 -4.93
CA GLN A 101 -13.75 -16.98 -5.37
C GLN A 101 -14.14 -17.87 -4.19
N SER A 102 -15.20 -18.64 -4.33
CA SER A 102 -15.68 -19.58 -3.33
C SER A 102 -15.30 -21.02 -3.72
N GLU A 103 -14.94 -21.84 -2.74
CA GLU A 103 -14.69 -23.29 -2.97
C GLU A 103 -16.00 -24.06 -3.19
N GLN A 104 -17.08 -23.56 -2.62
CA GLN A 104 -18.41 -24.10 -2.86
C GLN A 104 -19.05 -23.31 -3.99
N GLY A 105 -19.35 -23.96 -5.09
CA GLY A 105 -20.21 -23.43 -6.12
C GLY A 105 -21.60 -23.14 -5.55
N GLN A 106 -21.71 -22.09 -4.73
CA GLN A 106 -22.97 -21.47 -4.47
C GLN A 106 -23.36 -20.78 -5.77
N ALA A 107 -24.17 -21.48 -6.54
CA ALA A 107 -25.06 -20.89 -7.50
C ALA A 107 -25.99 -19.92 -6.72
N THR A 108 -25.46 -18.76 -6.32
CA THR A 108 -26.32 -17.59 -6.15
C THR A 108 -26.72 -17.21 -7.56
N GLY A 109 -28.03 -17.29 -7.83
CA GLY A 109 -28.65 -17.21 -9.16
C GLY A 109 -28.51 -15.88 -9.89
N GLU A 110 -27.34 -15.30 -9.88
CA GLU A 110 -26.87 -14.41 -10.89
C GLU A 110 -25.76 -15.17 -11.63
N ALA A 111 -25.99 -15.42 -12.91
CA ALA A 111 -25.07 -16.10 -13.78
C ALA A 111 -23.66 -15.60 -13.51
N GLY A 112 -22.88 -16.41 -12.78
CA GLY A 112 -21.47 -16.16 -12.62
C GLY A 112 -20.88 -16.21 -14.01
N VAL A 113 -20.65 -15.05 -14.59
CA VAL A 113 -19.84 -14.90 -15.78
C VAL A 113 -18.49 -15.47 -15.38
N LEU A 114 -18.18 -16.66 -15.86
CA LEU A 114 -16.83 -17.20 -15.79
C LEU A 114 -15.92 -16.14 -16.39
N PRO A 115 -14.76 -15.83 -15.81
CA PRO A 115 -13.84 -14.82 -16.35
C PRO A 115 -13.31 -15.17 -17.76
N PHE A 116 -13.72 -16.29 -18.30
CA PHE A 116 -13.54 -16.76 -19.67
C PHE A 116 -14.91 -17.27 -20.14
N SER A 117 -15.88 -16.38 -20.34
CA SER A 117 -17.00 -16.68 -21.21
C SER A 117 -16.49 -16.61 -22.64
N ASP A 118 -16.84 -17.60 -23.43
CA ASP A 118 -16.50 -17.71 -24.84
C ASP A 118 -17.06 -16.55 -25.70
N ASP A 119 -17.70 -15.57 -25.08
CA ASP A 119 -18.30 -14.40 -25.70
C ASP A 119 -17.26 -13.37 -26.23
N ILE A 120 -15.96 -13.55 -25.91
CA ILE A 120 -14.89 -12.67 -26.44
C ILE A 120 -14.49 -13.07 -27.86
N ASP A 121 -14.69 -14.33 -28.25
CA ASP A 121 -14.29 -14.81 -29.57
C ASP A 121 -15.25 -14.35 -30.67
N ASP A 122 -16.53 -14.12 -30.34
CA ASP A 122 -17.54 -13.68 -31.33
C ASP A 122 -17.42 -12.18 -31.67
N VAL A 123 -16.88 -11.34 -30.76
CA VAL A 123 -16.77 -9.88 -30.98
C VAL A 123 -15.53 -9.53 -31.81
N ILE A 124 -14.49 -10.35 -31.77
CA ILE A 124 -13.23 -10.08 -32.49
C ILE A 124 -13.29 -10.54 -33.95
N LEU A 125 -14.14 -11.53 -34.28
CA LEU A 125 -14.26 -12.05 -35.65
C LEU A 125 -15.10 -11.19 -36.55
N ASP A 126 -16.13 -10.51 -36.03
CA ASP A 126 -16.98 -9.62 -36.83
C ASP A 126 -16.24 -8.35 -37.31
N ASP A 127 -15.31 -7.85 -36.46
CA ASP A 127 -14.51 -6.65 -36.80
C ASP A 127 -13.36 -6.93 -37.79
N VAL A 128 -12.98 -8.21 -37.97
CA VAL A 128 -11.89 -8.60 -38.85
C VAL A 128 -12.40 -8.95 -40.27
N GLU A 129 -13.64 -9.46 -40.42
CA GLU A 129 -14.23 -9.72 -41.74
C GLU A 129 -14.53 -8.43 -42.49
N ASP A 130 -14.97 -7.38 -41.81
CA ASP A 130 -15.23 -6.07 -42.43
C ASP A 130 -13.95 -5.32 -42.87
N ALA A 131 -12.80 -5.64 -42.28
CA ALA A 131 -11.51 -5.01 -42.64
C ALA A 131 -10.81 -5.64 -43.86
N ILE A 132 -11.21 -6.84 -44.26
CA ILE A 132 -10.57 -7.58 -45.37
C ILE A 132 -11.23 -7.25 -46.71
N ASP A 133 -12.48 -6.81 -46.71
CA ASP A 133 -13.22 -6.52 -47.93
C ASP A 133 -12.97 -5.11 -48.54
N GLU A 134 -12.30 -4.20 -47.79
CA GLU A 134 -12.01 -2.85 -48.33
C GLU A 134 -10.72 -2.75 -49.17
N ASP A 135 -9.81 -3.72 -49.10
CA ASP A 135 -8.50 -3.65 -49.79
C ASP A 135 -8.43 -4.37 -51.15
N VAL A 136 -9.55 -4.93 -51.69
CA VAL A 136 -9.51 -5.75 -52.91
C VAL A 136 -10.10 -5.04 -54.12
N ASN A 137 -10.59 -3.78 -54.02
CA ASN A 137 -11.27 -3.11 -55.14
C ASN A 137 -10.58 -1.85 -55.71
N ASP A 138 -9.24 -1.77 -55.66
CA ASP A 138 -8.49 -0.76 -56.41
C ASP A 138 -7.39 -1.41 -57.25
N GLU A 139 -7.79 -2.00 -58.39
CA GLU A 139 -7.02 -2.11 -59.63
C GLU A 139 -7.96 -1.98 -60.86
#